data_40d3595e5ee154e69792d6dc772d25cd
#
_entry.id   40d3595e5ee154e69792d6dc772d25cd
#
_cell.length_a   1.000
_cell.length_b   1.000
_cell.length_c   1.000
_cell.angle_alpha   90.00
_cell.angle_beta   90.00
_cell.angle_gamma   90.00
#
_symmetry.space_group_name_H-M   'P 1'
#
loop_
_entity.id
_entity.type
_entity.pdbx_description
1 polymer ?
#
loop_
_entity_poly.entity_id
_entity_poly.type
_entity_poly.pdbx_seq_one_letter_code
_entity_poly.pdbx_strand_id
1 'polypeptide(L)'
;MKSMFWLMSIVSLILRRKAVCAAFSILLISPGLNLNPSFADEISARSAIVIDGGSERILFAKNPNMKLPPASTTKLMTALFVLDRLHPDSIVIISKTSANTPSVTPHLKAGERYTVRDLLHIALMRSVNSAAVALAEAVGGSEDAFAKIMNDK
;
A
#
# COMPACT_ATOMS: atom_id res chain seq x y z
N MET A 1 -77.85 -16.32 -12.28
CA MET A 1 -76.80 -17.13 -11.56
C MET A 1 -75.39 -16.94 -12.12
N LYS A 2 -75.16 -16.45 -13.32
CA LYS A 2 -73.80 -16.26 -13.91
C LYS A 2 -73.11 -14.97 -13.48
N SER A 3 -73.83 -13.91 -13.04
CA SER A 3 -73.24 -12.61 -12.65
C SER A 3 -72.58 -12.61 -11.27
N MET A 4 -73.04 -13.42 -10.37
CA MET A 4 -72.54 -13.48 -8.98
C MET A 4 -71.17 -14.18 -8.88
N PHE A 5 -70.88 -15.16 -9.74
CA PHE A 5 -69.60 -15.82 -9.85
C PHE A 5 -68.48 -14.92 -10.37
N TRP A 6 -68.82 -13.98 -11.24
CA TRP A 6 -67.84 -13.02 -11.81
C TRP A 6 -67.43 -11.96 -10.81
N LEU A 7 -68.40 -11.48 -9.98
CA LEU A 7 -68.06 -10.51 -8.90
C LEU A 7 -67.15 -11.13 -7.82
N MET A 8 -67.39 -12.39 -7.43
CA MET A 8 -66.53 -13.06 -6.45
C MET A 8 -65.09 -13.30 -6.97
N SER A 9 -64.93 -13.54 -8.28
CA SER A 9 -63.62 -13.71 -8.89
C SER A 9 -62.82 -12.39 -8.90
N ILE A 10 -63.44 -11.25 -9.18
CA ILE A 10 -62.81 -9.91 -9.18
C ILE A 10 -62.42 -9.47 -7.76
N VAL A 11 -63.28 -9.72 -6.77
CA VAL A 11 -62.99 -9.38 -5.36
C VAL A 11 -61.82 -10.21 -4.83
N SER A 12 -61.75 -11.49 -5.15
CA SER A 12 -60.60 -12.38 -4.81
C SER A 12 -59.29 -11.89 -5.44
N LEU A 13 -59.34 -11.45 -6.69
CA LEU A 13 -58.17 -10.92 -7.39
C LEU A 13 -57.65 -9.59 -6.80
N ILE A 14 -58.56 -8.72 -6.41
CA ILE A 14 -58.24 -7.44 -5.77
C ILE A 14 -57.66 -7.65 -4.36
N LEU A 15 -58.23 -8.56 -3.57
CA LEU A 15 -57.73 -8.92 -2.24
C LEU A 15 -56.32 -9.55 -2.31
N ARG A 16 -56.07 -10.44 -3.29
CA ARG A 16 -54.74 -11.00 -3.50
C ARG A 16 -53.70 -9.95 -3.89
N ARG A 17 -54.05 -8.98 -4.74
CA ARG A 17 -53.17 -7.86 -5.11
C ARG A 17 -52.85 -6.94 -3.92
N LYS A 18 -53.85 -6.61 -3.08
CA LYS A 18 -53.61 -5.82 -1.84
C LYS A 18 -52.76 -6.55 -0.83
N ALA A 19 -52.90 -7.86 -0.68
CA ALA A 19 -52.08 -8.68 0.20
C ALA A 19 -50.59 -8.77 -0.28
N VAL A 20 -50.36 -8.85 -1.60
CA VAL A 20 -49.01 -8.83 -2.18
C VAL A 20 -48.37 -7.47 -2.01
N CYS A 21 -49.09 -6.36 -2.23
CA CYS A 21 -48.55 -5.03 -2.00
C CYS A 21 -48.26 -4.75 -0.51
N ALA A 22 -49.09 -5.24 0.41
CA ALA A 22 -48.83 -5.12 1.86
C ALA A 22 -47.61 -5.96 2.31
N ALA A 23 -47.45 -7.17 1.76
CA ALA A 23 -46.26 -7.99 2.05
C ALA A 23 -44.98 -7.36 1.49
N PHE A 24 -45.03 -6.71 0.33
CA PHE A 24 -43.88 -6.02 -0.25
C PHE A 24 -43.52 -4.73 0.53
N SER A 25 -44.51 -4.03 1.06
CA SER A 25 -44.32 -2.83 1.89
C SER A 25 -43.74 -3.18 3.26
N ILE A 26 -44.06 -4.35 3.84
CA ILE A 26 -43.51 -4.82 5.11
C ILE A 26 -42.05 -5.25 4.95
N LEU A 27 -41.65 -5.73 3.76
CA LEU A 27 -40.27 -6.11 3.46
C LEU A 27 -39.34 -4.87 3.34
N LEU A 28 -39.91 -3.70 3.03
CA LEU A 28 -39.15 -2.43 2.94
C LEU A 28 -39.06 -1.68 4.28
N ILE A 29 -39.79 -2.12 5.32
CA ILE A 29 -39.76 -1.57 6.66
C ILE A 29 -39.21 -2.62 7.64
N SER A 30 -38.22 -3.38 7.23
CA SER A 30 -37.38 -4.10 8.18
C SER A 30 -36.41 -3.10 8.83
N PRO A 31 -36.68 -2.63 10.07
CA PRO A 31 -35.65 -1.91 10.83
C PRO A 31 -34.70 -2.97 11.36
N GLY A 32 -33.70 -3.33 10.56
CA GLY A 32 -32.79 -4.36 11.05
C GLY A 32 -31.74 -4.88 10.08
N LEU A 33 -31.60 -4.35 8.87
CA LEU A 33 -30.30 -4.39 8.25
C LEU A 33 -29.44 -3.32 8.94
N ASN A 34 -29.07 -3.63 10.19
CA ASN A 34 -27.83 -3.09 10.74
C ASN A 34 -26.73 -3.60 9.82
N LEU A 35 -26.51 -2.90 8.73
CA LEU A 35 -25.20 -2.84 8.11
C LEU A 35 -24.32 -2.24 9.21
N ASN A 36 -23.90 -3.11 10.14
CA ASN A 36 -22.80 -2.74 11.02
C ASN A 36 -21.75 -2.22 10.06
N PRO A 37 -21.33 -0.95 10.15
CA PRO A 37 -20.18 -0.53 9.42
C PRO A 37 -19.13 -1.56 9.81
N SER A 38 -18.61 -2.30 8.84
CA SER A 38 -17.44 -3.12 9.06
C SER A 38 -16.47 -2.17 9.73
N PHE A 39 -16.28 -2.31 11.04
CA PHE A 39 -15.21 -1.60 11.72
C PHE A 39 -13.97 -2.12 11.04
N ALA A 40 -13.49 -1.39 10.06
CA ALA A 40 -12.14 -1.55 9.60
C ALA A 40 -11.32 -1.45 10.88
N ASP A 41 -10.67 -2.55 11.27
CA ASP A 41 -9.81 -2.58 12.44
C ASP A 41 -9.00 -1.30 12.44
N GLU A 42 -9.06 -0.55 13.51
CA GLU A 42 -8.42 0.75 13.59
C GLU A 42 -6.93 0.52 13.30
N ILE A 43 -6.46 1.04 12.17
CA ILE A 43 -5.06 0.85 11.77
C ILE A 43 -4.19 1.33 12.92
N SER A 44 -3.44 0.43 13.55
CA SER A 44 -2.55 0.71 14.70
C SER A 44 -1.37 1.61 14.34
N ALA A 45 -1.06 1.79 13.05
CA ALA A 45 -0.02 2.69 12.59
C ALA A 45 -0.28 4.13 13.03
N ARG A 46 0.77 4.85 13.44
CA ARG A 46 0.71 6.26 13.81
C ARG A 46 0.39 7.18 12.62
N SER A 47 0.82 6.80 11.43
CA SER A 47 0.56 7.45 10.15
C SER A 47 0.37 6.40 9.07
N ALA A 48 -0.56 6.64 8.15
CA ALA A 48 -0.81 5.79 7.00
C ALA A 48 -1.43 6.58 5.86
N ILE A 49 -1.13 6.18 4.64
CA ILE A 49 -1.75 6.70 3.43
C ILE A 49 -1.93 5.57 2.42
N VAL A 50 -3.06 5.53 1.74
CA VAL A 50 -3.33 4.62 0.63
C VAL A 50 -3.73 5.47 -0.56
N ILE A 51 -3.03 5.29 -1.67
CA ILE A 51 -3.22 6.03 -2.90
C ILE A 51 -3.52 5.03 -4.02
N ASP A 52 -4.52 5.35 -4.84
CA ASP A 52 -4.77 4.62 -6.08
C ASP A 52 -3.69 4.93 -7.10
N GLY A 53 -2.97 3.88 -7.55
CA GLY A 53 -1.79 4.05 -8.43
C GLY A 53 -2.10 4.52 -9.85
N GLY A 54 -3.36 4.44 -10.30
CA GLY A 54 -3.76 4.87 -11.64
C GLY A 54 -4.31 6.29 -11.66
N SER A 55 -5.10 6.66 -10.65
CA SER A 55 -5.77 7.97 -10.56
C SER A 55 -5.12 8.93 -9.58
N GLU A 56 -4.09 8.51 -8.86
CA GLU A 56 -3.42 9.24 -7.77
C GLU A 56 -4.37 9.70 -6.64
N ARG A 57 -5.60 9.18 -6.62
CA ARG A 57 -6.60 9.52 -5.60
C ARG A 57 -6.24 8.91 -4.27
N ILE A 58 -6.28 9.71 -3.20
CA ILE A 58 -6.12 9.22 -1.84
C ILE A 58 -7.38 8.44 -1.45
N LEU A 59 -7.22 7.15 -1.17
CA LEU A 59 -8.28 6.25 -0.73
C LEU A 59 -8.42 6.23 0.79
N PHE A 60 -7.32 6.41 1.50
CA PHE A 60 -7.27 6.47 2.96
C PHE A 60 -6.09 7.33 3.42
N ALA A 61 -6.27 8.09 4.49
CA ALA A 61 -5.20 8.86 5.12
C ALA A 61 -5.41 8.94 6.64
N LYS A 62 -4.36 8.63 7.39
CA LYS A 62 -4.25 8.83 8.84
C LYS A 62 -2.96 9.59 9.10
N ASN A 63 -3.05 10.83 9.58
CA ASN A 63 -1.90 11.68 9.85
C ASN A 63 -0.84 11.70 8.72
N PRO A 64 -1.20 11.88 7.43
CA PRO A 64 -0.30 11.66 6.30
C PRO A 64 0.93 12.58 6.30
N ASN A 65 0.82 13.75 6.93
CA ASN A 65 1.89 14.75 7.01
C ASN A 65 2.72 14.66 8.30
N MET A 66 2.49 13.63 9.13
CA MET A 66 3.27 13.45 10.36
C MET A 66 4.71 13.06 10.00
N LYS A 67 5.68 13.84 10.48
CA LYS A 67 7.10 13.52 10.32
C LYS A 67 7.48 12.37 11.24
N LEU A 68 7.82 11.25 10.65
CA LEU A 68 8.24 10.02 11.32
C LEU A 68 9.55 9.52 10.69
N PRO A 69 10.43 8.86 11.46
CA PRO A 69 11.56 8.15 10.88
C PRO A 69 11.07 7.12 9.85
N PRO A 70 11.56 7.20 8.60
CA PRO A 70 11.06 6.33 7.51
C PRO A 70 11.56 4.88 7.63
N ALA A 71 12.50 4.61 8.55
CA ALA A 71 13.13 3.30 8.70
C ALA A 71 13.63 2.76 7.34
N SER A 72 13.45 1.47 7.07
CA SER A 72 13.93 0.85 5.83
C SER A 72 13.21 1.28 4.56
N THR A 73 12.10 2.03 4.64
CA THR A 73 11.48 2.60 3.43
C THR A 73 12.38 3.62 2.72
N THR A 74 13.36 4.20 3.42
CA THR A 74 14.43 5.03 2.82
C THR A 74 15.15 4.31 1.68
N LYS A 75 15.31 2.97 1.76
CA LYS A 75 15.99 2.19 0.72
C LYS A 75 15.26 2.19 -0.63
N LEU A 76 13.94 2.43 -0.63
CA LEU A 76 13.18 2.62 -1.87
C LEU A 76 13.65 3.89 -2.60
N MET A 77 13.84 4.98 -1.85
CA MET A 77 14.38 6.21 -2.41
C MET A 77 15.81 6.02 -2.90
N THR A 78 16.67 5.34 -2.11
CA THR A 78 18.00 4.96 -2.54
C THR A 78 17.96 4.21 -3.88
N ALA A 79 17.09 3.22 -4.02
CA ALA A 79 16.95 2.44 -5.25
C ALA A 79 16.55 3.29 -6.45
N LEU A 80 15.58 4.18 -6.28
CA LEU A 80 15.14 5.10 -7.36
C LEU A 80 16.32 5.96 -7.85
N PHE A 81 17.04 6.60 -6.94
CA PHE A 81 18.19 7.45 -7.31
C PHE A 81 19.35 6.68 -7.93
N VAL A 82 19.57 5.45 -7.48
CA VAL A 82 20.60 4.56 -8.04
C VAL A 82 20.25 4.15 -9.47
N LEU A 83 19.00 3.72 -9.70
CA LEU A 83 18.53 3.31 -11.03
C LEU A 83 18.50 4.46 -12.05
N ASP A 84 18.29 5.69 -11.59
CA ASP A 84 18.35 6.88 -12.45
C ASP A 84 19.79 7.22 -12.88
N ARG A 85 20.83 6.75 -12.17
CA ARG A 85 22.23 7.22 -12.35
C ARG A 85 23.23 6.12 -12.69
N LEU A 86 22.96 4.89 -12.32
CA LEU A 86 23.86 3.76 -12.51
C LEU A 86 23.22 2.64 -13.32
N HIS A 87 23.97 2.07 -14.23
CA HIS A 87 23.50 0.88 -14.94
C HIS A 87 23.48 -0.32 -13.99
N PRO A 88 22.44 -1.18 -14.04
CA PRO A 88 22.32 -2.33 -13.12
C PRO A 88 23.51 -3.29 -13.12
N ASP A 89 24.23 -3.40 -14.22
CA ASP A 89 25.40 -4.31 -14.35
C ASP A 89 26.72 -3.60 -14.01
N SER A 90 26.71 -2.31 -13.63
CA SER A 90 27.89 -1.61 -13.13
C SER A 90 28.41 -2.26 -11.86
N ILE A 91 29.75 -2.30 -11.71
CA ILE A 91 30.40 -2.88 -10.53
C ILE A 91 30.59 -1.82 -9.47
N VAL A 92 30.17 -2.14 -8.26
CA VAL A 92 30.42 -1.36 -7.04
C VAL A 92 31.38 -2.16 -6.15
N ILE A 93 32.41 -1.48 -5.65
CA ILE A 93 33.36 -2.06 -4.69
C ILE A 93 32.93 -1.65 -3.29
N ILE A 94 32.79 -2.62 -2.40
CA ILE A 94 32.42 -2.37 -1.01
C ILE A 94 33.53 -1.62 -0.29
N SER A 95 33.23 -0.44 0.18
CA SER A 95 34.14 0.40 0.97
C SER A 95 34.30 -0.14 2.39
N LYS A 96 35.31 0.36 3.13
CA LYS A 96 35.43 0.09 4.58
C LYS A 96 34.24 0.66 5.34
N THR A 97 33.73 1.82 4.94
CA THR A 97 32.58 2.50 5.56
C THR A 97 31.33 1.63 5.42
N SER A 98 30.99 1.26 4.18
CA SER A 98 29.82 0.41 3.94
C SER A 98 29.93 -0.96 4.60
N ALA A 99 31.11 -1.59 4.58
CA ALA A 99 31.33 -2.89 5.25
C ALA A 99 31.15 -2.83 6.77
N ASN A 100 31.52 -1.69 7.41
CA ASN A 100 31.40 -1.51 8.85
C ASN A 100 30.01 -0.99 9.28
N THR A 101 29.13 -0.72 8.35
CA THR A 101 27.76 -0.27 8.66
C THR A 101 26.99 -1.39 9.36
N PRO A 102 26.41 -1.16 10.55
CA PRO A 102 25.60 -2.14 11.25
C PRO A 102 24.47 -2.66 10.35
N SER A 103 24.45 -3.97 10.14
CA SER A 103 23.57 -4.57 9.13
C SER A 103 23.19 -6.00 9.49
N VAL A 104 22.07 -6.47 8.92
CA VAL A 104 21.67 -7.87 8.97
C VAL A 104 22.44 -8.69 7.93
N THR A 105 22.39 -10.00 8.03
CA THR A 105 22.99 -10.93 7.06
C THR A 105 22.34 -10.77 5.67
N PRO A 106 23.14 -10.84 4.57
CA PRO A 106 24.58 -11.09 4.50
C PRO A 106 25.45 -9.90 4.93
N HIS A 107 26.61 -10.20 5.53
CA HIS A 107 27.62 -9.19 5.86
C HIS A 107 28.58 -9.03 4.68
N LEU A 108 28.59 -7.86 4.08
CA LEU A 108 29.48 -7.52 2.96
C LEU A 108 30.86 -7.13 3.50
N LYS A 109 31.93 -7.57 2.83
CA LYS A 109 33.30 -7.30 3.23
C LYS A 109 33.94 -6.22 2.37
N ALA A 110 34.77 -5.40 2.96
CA ALA A 110 35.52 -4.38 2.22
C ALA A 110 36.36 -5.02 1.11
N GLY A 111 36.31 -4.43 -0.09
CA GLY A 111 37.00 -4.93 -1.28
C GLY A 111 36.18 -5.93 -2.12
N GLU A 112 35.11 -6.47 -1.62
CA GLU A 112 34.18 -7.30 -2.43
C GLU A 112 33.58 -6.49 -3.55
N ARG A 113 33.26 -7.15 -4.65
CA ARG A 113 32.72 -6.54 -5.87
C ARG A 113 31.34 -7.12 -6.15
N TYR A 114 30.34 -6.26 -6.27
CA TYR A 114 28.97 -6.63 -6.60
C TYR A 114 28.45 -5.80 -7.76
N THR A 115 27.50 -6.32 -8.51
CA THR A 115 26.76 -5.49 -9.44
C THR A 115 25.79 -4.57 -8.68
N VAL A 116 25.43 -3.43 -9.28
CA VAL A 116 24.36 -2.56 -8.75
C VAL A 116 23.08 -3.37 -8.54
N ARG A 117 22.75 -4.26 -9.47
CA ARG A 117 21.60 -5.18 -9.42
C ARG A 117 21.62 -6.04 -8.16
N ASP A 118 22.75 -6.69 -7.87
CA ASP A 118 22.88 -7.56 -6.69
C ASP A 118 22.74 -6.77 -5.40
N LEU A 119 23.37 -5.60 -5.31
CA LEU A 119 23.27 -4.72 -4.15
C LEU A 119 21.84 -4.21 -3.95
N LEU A 120 21.11 -3.87 -5.02
CA LEU A 120 19.70 -3.50 -4.94
C LEU A 120 18.84 -4.66 -4.40
N HIS A 121 19.05 -5.89 -4.88
CA HIS A 121 18.35 -7.06 -4.36
C HIS A 121 18.66 -7.28 -2.87
N ILE A 122 19.94 -7.21 -2.48
CA ILE A 122 20.36 -7.38 -1.09
C ILE A 122 19.76 -6.28 -0.20
N ALA A 123 19.79 -5.02 -0.64
CA ALA A 123 19.24 -3.89 0.09
C ALA A 123 17.74 -3.93 0.25
N LEU A 124 17.00 -4.26 -0.82
CA LEU A 124 15.53 -4.19 -0.83
C LEU A 124 14.89 -5.45 -0.24
N MET A 125 15.40 -6.66 -0.58
CA MET A 125 14.78 -7.90 -0.15
C MET A 125 15.18 -8.33 1.25
N ARG A 126 16.43 -8.02 1.67
CA ARG A 126 16.98 -8.39 2.97
C ARG A 126 17.17 -7.20 3.90
N SER A 127 16.89 -6.00 3.42
CA SER A 127 17.05 -4.76 4.18
C SER A 127 18.48 -4.51 4.68
N VAL A 128 19.50 -4.99 3.96
CA VAL A 128 20.92 -4.89 4.34
C VAL A 128 21.39 -3.44 4.22
N ASN A 129 21.81 -2.84 5.33
CA ASN A 129 22.24 -1.43 5.37
C ASN A 129 23.56 -1.21 4.63
N SER A 130 24.54 -2.12 4.80
CA SER A 130 25.84 -2.03 4.11
C SER A 130 25.70 -1.99 2.58
N ALA A 131 24.72 -2.72 2.01
CA ALA A 131 24.44 -2.66 0.58
C ALA A 131 23.84 -1.30 0.18
N ALA A 132 22.95 -0.74 0.98
CA ALA A 132 22.37 0.58 0.73
C ALA A 132 23.42 1.70 0.82
N VAL A 133 24.31 1.64 1.80
CA VAL A 133 25.43 2.61 1.94
C VAL A 133 26.40 2.48 0.78
N ALA A 134 26.77 1.26 0.35
CA ALA A 134 27.63 1.07 -0.81
C ALA A 134 27.04 1.66 -2.10
N LEU A 135 25.73 1.51 -2.29
CA LEU A 135 25.01 2.12 -3.42
C LEU A 135 24.97 3.65 -3.30
N ALA A 136 24.74 4.19 -2.11
CA ALA A 136 24.76 5.62 -1.84
C ALA A 136 26.13 6.23 -2.14
N GLU A 137 27.22 5.59 -1.68
CA GLU A 137 28.60 5.98 -1.97
C GLU A 137 28.90 5.94 -3.48
N ALA A 138 28.41 4.93 -4.19
CA ALA A 138 28.62 4.82 -5.63
C ALA A 138 27.98 5.95 -6.44
N VAL A 139 26.89 6.54 -5.94
CA VAL A 139 26.19 7.67 -6.59
C VAL A 139 26.71 9.00 -6.10
N GLY A 140 26.84 9.17 -4.78
CA GLY A 140 27.11 10.47 -4.14
C GLY A 140 28.56 10.65 -3.67
N GLY A 141 29.39 9.60 -3.72
CA GLY A 141 30.73 9.58 -3.16
C GLY A 141 30.76 9.39 -1.63
N SER A 142 29.68 9.76 -0.94
CA SER A 142 29.48 9.51 0.51
C SER A 142 28.00 9.45 0.84
N GLU A 143 27.65 8.88 2.00
CA GLU A 143 26.28 8.82 2.50
C GLU A 143 25.71 10.23 2.69
N ASP A 144 26.48 11.15 3.28
CA ASP A 144 26.06 12.55 3.50
C ASP A 144 25.79 13.30 2.18
N ALA A 145 26.66 13.13 1.17
CA ALA A 145 26.46 13.76 -0.13
C ALA A 145 25.24 13.15 -0.84
N PHE A 146 25.03 11.84 -0.72
CA PHE A 146 23.85 11.18 -1.27
C PHE A 146 22.55 11.62 -0.57
N ALA A 147 22.57 11.82 0.76
CA ALA A 147 21.44 12.36 1.49
C ALA A 147 21.03 13.75 1.00
N LYS A 148 22.00 14.62 0.67
CA LYS A 148 21.73 15.93 0.06
C LYS A 148 21.06 15.77 -1.30
N ILE A 149 21.58 14.88 -2.16
CA ILE A 149 20.98 14.59 -3.47
C ILE A 149 19.52 14.13 -3.33
N MET A 150 19.19 13.31 -2.32
CA MET A 150 17.82 12.88 -2.07
C MET A 150 16.90 14.00 -1.59
N ASN A 151 17.43 14.97 -0.83
CA ASN A 151 16.65 16.09 -0.30
C ASN A 151 16.43 17.22 -1.31
N ASP A 152 17.23 17.31 -2.35
CA ASP A 152 17.14 18.34 -3.39
C ASP A 152 16.09 18.01 -4.47
N LYS A 153 15.38 16.86 -4.36
CA LYS A 153 14.33 16.42 -5.25
C LYS A 153 12.94 16.61 -4.67
#